data_7b29c48c461af88b7a7e5140a04dba43
#
_entry.id   7b29c48c461af88b7a7e5140a04dba43
#
_cell.length_a   1.000
_cell.length_b   1.000
_cell.length_c   1.000
_cell.angle_alpha   90.00
_cell.angle_beta   90.00
_cell.angle_gamma   90.00
#
_symmetry.space_group_name_H-M   'P 1'
#
loop_
_entity.id
_entity.type
_entity.pdbx_description
1 polymer ?
#
loop_
_entity_poly.entity_id
_entity_poly.type
_entity_poly.pdbx_seq_one_letter_code
_entity_poly.pdbx_strand_id
1 'polypeptide(L)'
;MTLLAVLYTVGALIISIVVLIYWKLIRTPKRFYDEFRRQGVPGEPFVPLIGQLRDLYRAIQNDASMAYRMSLAQKHGYVYLIGFGPDVELIVNEPDLIADILGHSHVHDYQKPSDLAKLFAPLIGTHNLLVSEGIEHERARKMLNPAFHFTHLQSMISIMTDQTAKAIDELVLVSSQKQFIDIQTALNSMTLTIIASSAFGQNFETVANAKEIVSRAFTDVLDAIEYRGMRMIDSIPIVARLPFWHKRLLDKACQDISRFVDQLIDDRRHGQSSSLCSGQDLLDLLLSAVDQEGKSFNDQEIKEQAITFVLAGHETTGNLMTWVMYVLMTHEDVWRACREEVDKVLPNGIEPTPDRLNELAICEAILQETLRLYPPAPFFSRQCIREHTIGKEGQRQLRIPVGSIISFNTYLLHRREDFWPRALVFDYRRWLRDPISGLKPKLTHPFCYLPFAAGQRNCIGQNFALLEAKVMLAMFVQRCDFTIEPNQNITTDVRITMRAKYGLRAKVTRRPFSFQ
;
A
#
# COMPACT_ATOMS: atom_id res chain seq x y z
N MET A 1 10.96 47.82 -33.22
CA MET A 1 9.92 46.76 -33.22
C MET A 1 9.28 46.73 -31.85
N THR A 2 8.19 47.11 -31.80
CA THR A 2 7.33 47.97 -31.07
C THR A 2 6.61 47.23 -29.94
N LEU A 3 6.40 47.90 -28.81
CA LEU A 3 5.61 47.45 -27.65
C LEU A 3 4.33 46.70 -28.09
N LEU A 4 3.76 47.10 -29.23
CA LEU A 4 2.59 46.46 -29.85
C LEU A 4 2.86 45.01 -30.27
N ALA A 5 4.02 44.72 -30.88
CA ALA A 5 4.39 43.35 -31.28
C ALA A 5 4.60 42.43 -30.05
N VAL A 6 5.20 42.97 -28.98
CA VAL A 6 5.35 42.23 -27.71
C VAL A 6 3.99 41.94 -27.09
N LEU A 7 3.07 42.89 -27.08
CA LEU A 7 1.70 42.70 -26.57
C LEU A 7 0.94 41.65 -27.37
N TYR A 8 1.05 41.64 -28.71
CA TYR A 8 0.43 40.62 -29.55
C TYR A 8 1.01 39.20 -29.29
N THR A 9 2.34 39.09 -29.16
CA THR A 9 2.98 37.78 -28.88
C THR A 9 2.62 37.26 -27.49
N VAL A 10 2.60 38.11 -26.48
CA VAL A 10 2.16 37.74 -25.12
C VAL A 10 0.67 37.36 -25.11
N GLY A 11 -0.18 38.13 -25.80
CA GLY A 11 -1.61 37.79 -25.95
C GLY A 11 -1.84 36.45 -26.63
N ALA A 12 -1.15 36.18 -27.74
CA ALA A 12 -1.21 34.90 -28.45
C ALA A 12 -0.72 33.75 -27.59
N LEU A 13 0.34 33.93 -26.80
CA LEU A 13 0.86 32.93 -25.87
C LEU A 13 -0.16 32.59 -24.75
N ILE A 14 -0.77 33.64 -24.17
CA ILE A 14 -1.81 33.45 -23.14
C ILE A 14 -3.01 32.67 -23.70
N ILE A 15 -3.51 33.04 -24.88
CA ILE A 15 -4.62 32.35 -25.55
C ILE A 15 -4.24 30.90 -25.82
N SER A 16 -3.05 30.63 -26.32
CA SER A 16 -2.56 29.26 -26.57
C SER A 16 -2.52 28.42 -25.28
N ILE A 17 -2.04 28.99 -24.19
CA ILE A 17 -2.03 28.34 -22.87
C ILE A 17 -3.45 28.03 -22.38
N VAL A 18 -4.37 28.99 -22.49
CA VAL A 18 -5.77 28.82 -22.10
C VAL A 18 -6.43 27.71 -22.92
N VAL A 19 -6.20 27.69 -24.24
CA VAL A 19 -6.71 26.66 -25.15
C VAL A 19 -6.15 25.28 -24.77
N LEU A 20 -4.85 25.16 -24.49
CA LEU A 20 -4.22 23.93 -24.05
C LEU A 20 -4.78 23.43 -22.71
N ILE A 21 -4.96 24.34 -21.76
CA ILE A 21 -5.59 24.04 -20.45
C ILE A 21 -7.02 23.54 -20.66
N TYR A 22 -7.81 24.25 -21.47
CA TYR A 22 -9.17 23.84 -21.79
C TYR A 22 -9.23 22.44 -22.42
N TRP A 23 -8.38 22.19 -23.43
CA TRP A 23 -8.34 20.88 -24.10
C TRP A 23 -7.94 19.77 -23.15
N LYS A 24 -6.88 19.97 -22.36
CA LYS A 24 -6.32 18.94 -21.49
C LYS A 24 -7.20 18.68 -20.26
N LEU A 25 -7.67 19.74 -19.59
CA LEU A 25 -8.31 19.61 -18.26
C LEU A 25 -9.85 19.62 -18.31
N ILE A 26 -10.45 19.96 -19.46
CA ILE A 26 -11.91 20.00 -19.58
C ILE A 26 -12.42 19.14 -20.73
N ARG A 27 -11.94 19.40 -21.97
CA ARG A 27 -12.48 18.72 -23.15
C ARG A 27 -12.16 17.22 -23.17
N THR A 28 -10.92 16.85 -22.85
CA THR A 28 -10.51 15.44 -22.85
C THR A 28 -11.24 14.62 -21.77
N PRO A 29 -11.28 15.04 -20.50
CA PRO A 29 -12.06 14.34 -19.47
C PRO A 29 -13.57 14.28 -19.80
N LYS A 30 -14.13 15.39 -20.32
CA LYS A 30 -15.53 15.43 -20.75
C LYS A 30 -15.82 14.38 -21.84
N ARG A 31 -14.89 14.19 -22.78
CA ARG A 31 -15.03 13.18 -23.83
C ARG A 31 -15.09 11.77 -23.25
N PHE A 32 -14.23 11.42 -22.28
CA PHE A 32 -14.30 10.11 -21.60
C PHE A 32 -15.61 9.95 -20.84
N TYR A 33 -16.01 10.99 -20.10
CA TYR A 33 -17.29 10.98 -19.40
C TYR A 33 -18.46 10.71 -20.35
N ASP A 34 -18.56 11.46 -21.46
CA ASP A 34 -19.65 11.33 -22.41
C ASP A 34 -19.63 9.96 -23.14
N GLU A 35 -18.43 9.43 -23.42
CA GLU A 35 -18.27 8.11 -24.04
C GLU A 35 -18.81 6.99 -23.15
N PHE A 36 -18.44 6.97 -21.88
CA PHE A 36 -18.96 5.98 -20.95
C PHE A 36 -20.46 6.19 -20.64
N ARG A 37 -20.93 7.44 -20.58
CA ARG A 37 -22.36 7.72 -20.43
C ARG A 37 -23.20 7.20 -21.60
N ARG A 38 -22.69 7.31 -22.84
CA ARG A 38 -23.35 6.72 -24.03
C ARG A 38 -23.41 5.20 -23.98
N GLN A 39 -22.46 4.56 -23.31
CA GLN A 39 -22.48 3.11 -23.07
C GLN A 39 -23.35 2.71 -21.85
N GLY A 40 -24.12 3.63 -21.29
CA GLY A 40 -25.01 3.36 -20.16
C GLY A 40 -24.34 3.27 -18.79
N VAL A 41 -23.07 3.69 -18.66
CA VAL A 41 -22.38 3.73 -17.35
C VAL A 41 -22.97 4.86 -16.50
N PRO A 42 -23.54 4.57 -15.31
CA PRO A 42 -24.03 5.61 -14.40
C PRO A 42 -22.85 6.37 -13.78
N GLY A 43 -23.13 7.47 -13.09
CA GLY A 43 -22.10 8.19 -12.36
C GLY A 43 -22.54 9.57 -11.90
N GLU A 44 -21.68 10.21 -11.11
CA GLU A 44 -21.88 11.58 -10.67
C GLU A 44 -21.80 12.56 -11.86
N PRO A 45 -22.48 13.72 -11.79
CA PRO A 45 -22.42 14.72 -12.85
C PRO A 45 -20.97 15.17 -13.12
N PHE A 46 -20.67 15.42 -14.40
CA PHE A 46 -19.35 15.97 -14.77
C PHE A 46 -19.21 17.40 -14.25
N VAL A 47 -18.24 17.64 -13.39
CA VAL A 47 -17.88 18.96 -12.88
C VAL A 47 -16.47 19.30 -13.36
N PRO A 48 -16.29 20.27 -14.28
CA PRO A 48 -14.99 20.61 -14.82
C PRO A 48 -13.97 20.97 -13.73
N LEU A 49 -12.71 20.56 -13.89
CA LEU A 49 -11.53 20.86 -13.08
C LEU A 49 -11.53 20.26 -11.67
N ILE A 50 -12.65 20.17 -11.00
CA ILE A 50 -12.71 19.75 -9.59
C ILE A 50 -13.38 18.39 -9.38
N GLY A 51 -14.20 17.92 -10.33
CA GLY A 51 -14.96 16.68 -10.14
C GLY A 51 -15.74 16.70 -8.83
N GLN A 52 -15.70 15.59 -8.09
CA GLN A 52 -16.33 15.42 -6.77
C GLN A 52 -15.37 15.69 -5.61
N LEU A 53 -14.23 16.37 -5.82
CA LEU A 53 -13.26 16.68 -4.75
C LEU A 53 -13.88 17.42 -3.57
N ARG A 54 -14.84 18.33 -3.81
CA ARG A 54 -15.51 19.07 -2.75
C ARG A 54 -16.27 18.14 -1.79
N ASP A 55 -16.99 17.18 -2.34
CA ASP A 55 -17.80 16.26 -1.54
C ASP A 55 -16.92 15.24 -0.83
N LEU A 56 -15.87 14.75 -1.50
CA LEU A 56 -14.85 13.91 -0.89
C LEU A 56 -14.15 14.63 0.26
N TYR A 57 -13.75 15.89 0.08
CA TYR A 57 -13.10 16.69 1.12
C TYR A 57 -14.01 16.91 2.34
N ARG A 58 -15.29 17.20 2.13
CA ARG A 58 -16.27 17.26 3.22
C ARG A 58 -16.39 15.92 3.95
N ALA A 59 -16.43 14.82 3.21
CA ALA A 59 -16.51 13.49 3.80
C ALA A 59 -15.26 13.17 4.65
N ILE A 60 -14.06 13.55 4.18
CA ILE A 60 -12.82 13.40 4.95
C ILE A 60 -12.85 14.23 6.25
N GLN A 61 -13.33 15.48 6.18
CA GLN A 61 -13.45 16.33 7.37
C GLN A 61 -14.45 15.79 8.40
N ASN A 62 -15.48 15.10 7.95
CA ASN A 62 -16.53 14.52 8.79
C ASN A 62 -16.26 13.04 9.14
N ASP A 63 -15.05 12.53 8.98
CA ASP A 63 -14.67 11.14 9.25
C ASP A 63 -15.49 10.09 8.46
N ALA A 64 -16.03 10.48 7.30
CA ALA A 64 -16.99 9.70 6.52
C ALA A 64 -16.50 9.37 5.09
N SER A 65 -15.18 9.41 4.82
CA SER A 65 -14.65 9.22 3.47
C SER A 65 -15.00 7.86 2.86
N MET A 66 -14.96 6.79 3.66
CA MET A 66 -15.36 5.45 3.20
C MET A 66 -16.89 5.31 3.07
N ALA A 67 -17.66 5.89 4.00
CA ALA A 67 -19.11 5.93 3.92
C ALA A 67 -19.60 6.67 2.67
N TYR A 68 -18.95 7.77 2.30
CA TYR A 68 -19.22 8.48 1.05
C TYR A 68 -18.98 7.59 -0.18
N ARG A 69 -17.86 6.86 -0.24
CA ARG A 69 -17.58 5.94 -1.35
C ARG A 69 -18.57 4.76 -1.40
N MET A 70 -18.98 4.24 -0.24
CA MET A 70 -20.02 3.22 -0.17
C MET A 70 -21.37 3.74 -0.67
N SER A 71 -21.76 4.98 -0.34
CA SER A 71 -22.99 5.60 -0.83
C SER A 71 -23.01 5.78 -2.35
N LEU A 72 -21.85 6.06 -2.98
CA LEU A 72 -21.74 6.11 -4.44
C LEU A 72 -22.00 4.74 -5.08
N ALA A 73 -21.48 3.66 -4.49
CA ALA A 73 -21.73 2.31 -4.97
C ALA A 73 -23.20 1.90 -4.76
N GLN A 74 -23.82 2.29 -3.66
CA GLN A 74 -25.27 2.07 -3.43
C GLN A 74 -26.12 2.83 -4.44
N LYS A 75 -25.74 4.05 -4.81
CA LYS A 75 -26.47 4.92 -5.74
C LYS A 75 -26.32 4.47 -7.19
N HIS A 76 -25.14 4.06 -7.61
CA HIS A 76 -24.78 3.84 -9.00
C HIS A 76 -24.49 2.37 -9.37
N GLY A 77 -24.42 1.47 -8.39
CA GLY A 77 -23.95 0.10 -8.57
C GLY A 77 -22.43 0.01 -8.51
N TYR A 78 -21.90 -1.11 -8.99
CA TYR A 78 -20.47 -1.44 -8.84
C TYR A 78 -19.60 -1.02 -10.03
N VAL A 79 -20.20 -0.43 -11.07
CA VAL A 79 -19.48 0.15 -12.23
C VAL A 79 -20.07 1.52 -12.50
N TYR A 80 -19.30 2.57 -12.19
CA TYR A 80 -19.77 3.95 -12.29
C TYR A 80 -18.64 4.95 -12.53
N LEU A 81 -19.00 6.17 -12.94
CA LEU A 81 -18.08 7.28 -13.17
C LEU A 81 -18.03 8.23 -11.98
N ILE A 82 -16.83 8.69 -11.67
CA ILE A 82 -16.56 9.75 -10.71
C ILE A 82 -15.48 10.69 -11.26
N GLY A 83 -15.56 11.99 -10.93
CA GLY A 83 -14.50 12.94 -11.22
C GLY A 83 -13.58 13.12 -10.01
N PHE A 84 -12.28 13.05 -10.22
CA PHE A 84 -11.26 13.39 -9.23
C PHE A 84 -10.37 14.49 -9.77
N GLY A 85 -10.63 15.73 -9.35
CA GLY A 85 -10.02 16.89 -9.99
C GLY A 85 -10.48 17.01 -11.46
N PRO A 86 -9.57 17.21 -12.40
CA PRO A 86 -9.90 17.23 -13.82
C PRO A 86 -10.14 15.83 -14.39
N ASP A 87 -9.67 14.77 -13.74
CA ASP A 87 -9.73 13.41 -14.26
C ASP A 87 -11.11 12.79 -14.06
N VAL A 88 -11.51 11.95 -15.01
CA VAL A 88 -12.68 11.09 -14.93
C VAL A 88 -12.22 9.66 -14.78
N GLU A 89 -12.66 9.03 -13.70
CA GLU A 89 -12.35 7.64 -13.40
C GLU A 89 -13.57 6.75 -13.60
N LEU A 90 -13.34 5.61 -14.25
CA LEU A 90 -14.28 4.51 -14.29
C LEU A 90 -14.00 3.59 -13.09
N ILE A 91 -14.88 3.60 -12.11
CA ILE A 91 -14.80 2.65 -10.98
C ILE A 91 -15.35 1.32 -11.45
N VAL A 92 -14.57 0.26 -11.27
CA VAL A 92 -14.94 -1.12 -11.63
C VAL A 92 -14.77 -2.02 -10.41
N ASN A 93 -15.89 -2.48 -9.83
CA ASN A 93 -15.92 -3.42 -8.71
C ASN A 93 -16.71 -4.70 -9.05
N GLU A 94 -16.86 -5.03 -10.34
CA GLU A 94 -17.39 -6.31 -10.81
C GLU A 94 -16.23 -7.27 -11.07
N PRO A 95 -16.14 -8.41 -10.33
CA PRO A 95 -15.02 -9.34 -10.42
C PRO A 95 -14.75 -9.90 -11.82
N ASP A 96 -15.78 -10.15 -12.64
CA ASP A 96 -15.59 -10.60 -14.02
C ASP A 96 -14.88 -9.54 -14.87
N LEU A 97 -15.27 -8.26 -14.76
CA LEU A 97 -14.62 -7.16 -15.47
C LEU A 97 -13.21 -6.88 -14.93
N ILE A 98 -13.01 -7.03 -13.62
CA ILE A 98 -11.69 -6.93 -13.00
C ILE A 98 -10.76 -8.03 -13.54
N ALA A 99 -11.29 -9.26 -13.68
CA ALA A 99 -10.55 -10.39 -14.24
C ALA A 99 -10.11 -10.14 -15.69
N ASP A 100 -10.96 -9.51 -16.51
CA ASP A 100 -10.59 -9.15 -17.88
C ASP A 100 -9.46 -8.11 -17.90
N ILE A 101 -9.51 -7.10 -17.03
CA ILE A 101 -8.54 -6.00 -17.01
C ILE A 101 -7.18 -6.45 -16.43
N LEU A 102 -7.21 -7.20 -15.32
CA LEU A 102 -6.00 -7.60 -14.60
C LEU A 102 -5.47 -8.98 -15.00
N GLY A 103 -6.28 -9.77 -15.68
CA GLY A 103 -5.94 -11.11 -16.17
C GLY A 103 -5.06 -11.09 -17.41
N HIS A 104 -4.84 -12.27 -17.98
CA HIS A 104 -3.93 -12.44 -19.13
C HIS A 104 -4.41 -11.77 -20.42
N SER A 105 -5.72 -11.58 -20.60
CA SER A 105 -6.31 -11.11 -21.87
C SER A 105 -5.86 -9.70 -22.25
N HIS A 106 -5.79 -8.78 -21.27
CA HIS A 106 -5.54 -7.36 -21.49
C HIS A 106 -4.38 -6.79 -20.68
N VAL A 107 -3.52 -7.64 -20.17
CA VAL A 107 -2.42 -7.21 -19.27
C VAL A 107 -1.46 -6.19 -19.90
N HIS A 108 -1.26 -6.26 -21.20
CA HIS A 108 -0.40 -5.33 -21.95
C HIS A 108 -1.16 -4.11 -22.51
N ASP A 109 -2.47 -4.02 -22.27
CA ASP A 109 -3.30 -2.90 -22.71
C ASP A 109 -3.42 -1.82 -21.64
N TYR A 110 -2.77 -2.04 -20.50
CA TYR A 110 -2.82 -1.15 -19.34
C TYR A 110 -1.44 -0.83 -18.75
N GLN A 111 -1.32 0.37 -18.25
CA GLN A 111 -0.20 0.84 -17.43
C GLN A 111 -0.71 1.47 -16.13
N LYS A 112 0.16 1.83 -15.22
CA LYS A 112 -0.20 2.69 -14.07
C LYS A 112 -0.45 4.12 -14.55
N PRO A 113 -1.38 4.86 -13.94
CA PRO A 113 -1.58 6.27 -14.29
C PRO A 113 -0.29 7.08 -14.14
N SER A 114 0.07 7.86 -15.16
CA SER A 114 1.32 8.63 -15.18
C SER A 114 1.45 9.64 -14.03
N ASP A 115 0.32 10.12 -13.50
CA ASP A 115 0.32 11.09 -12.40
C ASP A 115 0.70 10.44 -11.06
N LEU A 116 0.42 9.14 -10.88
CA LEU A 116 0.94 8.38 -9.74
C LEU A 116 2.47 8.33 -9.77
N ALA A 117 3.05 8.02 -10.93
CA ALA A 117 4.51 8.00 -11.09
C ALA A 117 5.14 9.37 -10.78
N LYS A 118 4.54 10.46 -11.30
CA LYS A 118 5.01 11.83 -11.03
C LYS A 118 4.92 12.21 -9.55
N LEU A 119 3.88 11.75 -8.86
CA LEU A 119 3.65 12.03 -7.45
C LEU A 119 4.75 11.42 -6.56
N PHE A 120 5.17 10.19 -6.87
CA PHE A 120 6.18 9.46 -6.11
C PHE A 120 7.62 9.67 -6.62
N ALA A 121 7.81 10.13 -7.87
CA ALA A 121 9.14 10.31 -8.48
C ALA A 121 10.15 11.11 -7.64
N PRO A 122 9.77 12.15 -6.86
CA PRO A 122 10.73 12.86 -6.01
C PRO A 122 11.40 11.97 -4.96
N LEU A 123 10.72 10.93 -4.48
CA LEU A 123 11.22 10.01 -3.47
C LEU A 123 11.88 8.77 -4.08
N ILE A 124 11.14 8.05 -4.92
CA ILE A 124 11.54 6.73 -5.40
C ILE A 124 12.12 6.74 -6.82
N GLY A 125 12.19 7.90 -7.48
CA GLY A 125 12.63 7.99 -8.88
C GLY A 125 11.63 7.38 -9.86
N THR A 126 12.13 6.96 -11.02
CA THR A 126 11.30 6.44 -12.13
C THR A 126 11.71 5.03 -12.59
N HIS A 127 12.87 4.53 -12.14
CA HIS A 127 13.48 3.26 -12.57
C HIS A 127 13.31 2.16 -11.52
N ASN A 128 12.11 1.99 -10.98
CA ASN A 128 11.80 1.01 -9.96
C ASN A 128 10.55 0.20 -10.27
N LEU A 129 10.38 -0.91 -9.57
CA LEU A 129 9.28 -1.86 -9.80
C LEU A 129 7.87 -1.25 -9.59
N LEU A 130 7.76 -0.20 -8.77
CA LEU A 130 6.46 0.41 -8.48
C LEU A 130 5.94 1.26 -9.64
N VAL A 131 6.80 2.02 -10.31
CA VAL A 131 6.37 3.02 -11.30
C VAL A 131 6.89 2.80 -12.72
N SER A 132 7.92 1.96 -12.93
CA SER A 132 8.37 1.60 -14.29
C SER A 132 7.31 0.81 -15.05
N GLU A 133 7.33 0.89 -16.39
CA GLU A 133 6.35 0.27 -17.27
C GLU A 133 7.01 -0.59 -18.36
N GLY A 134 6.22 -1.44 -19.02
CA GLY A 134 6.63 -2.25 -20.15
C GLY A 134 7.84 -3.14 -19.87
N ILE A 135 8.79 -3.16 -20.79
CA ILE A 135 9.99 -4.03 -20.76
C ILE A 135 10.84 -3.77 -19.50
N GLU A 136 10.96 -2.52 -19.07
CA GLU A 136 11.73 -2.16 -17.87
C GLU A 136 11.14 -2.81 -16.61
N HIS A 137 9.81 -2.71 -16.44
CA HIS A 137 9.13 -3.37 -15.33
C HIS A 137 9.28 -4.90 -15.40
N GLU A 138 9.08 -5.49 -16.58
CA GLU A 138 9.17 -6.95 -16.74
C GLU A 138 10.57 -7.46 -16.41
N ARG A 139 11.61 -6.73 -16.86
CA ARG A 139 13.01 -7.02 -16.53
C ARG A 139 13.23 -6.95 -15.02
N ALA A 140 12.89 -5.83 -14.40
CA ALA A 140 13.05 -5.63 -12.96
C ALA A 140 12.28 -6.69 -12.17
N ARG A 141 11.04 -7.01 -12.55
CA ARG A 141 10.21 -8.02 -11.89
C ARG A 141 10.85 -9.41 -11.94
N LYS A 142 11.39 -9.83 -13.10
CA LYS A 142 12.07 -11.13 -13.25
C LYS A 142 13.32 -11.21 -12.39
N MET A 143 14.12 -10.14 -12.35
CA MET A 143 15.35 -10.08 -11.53
C MET A 143 15.07 -10.10 -10.04
N LEU A 144 13.96 -9.51 -9.59
CA LEU A 144 13.62 -9.35 -8.18
C LEU A 144 12.75 -10.48 -7.60
N ASN A 145 12.02 -11.24 -8.43
CA ASN A 145 11.18 -12.35 -7.95
C ASN A 145 11.93 -13.34 -7.04
N PRO A 146 13.19 -13.74 -7.30
CA PRO A 146 13.92 -14.66 -6.43
C PRO A 146 14.06 -14.16 -5.00
N ALA A 147 14.21 -12.83 -4.79
CA ALA A 147 14.35 -12.21 -3.48
C ALA A 147 13.09 -12.39 -2.59
N PHE A 148 11.94 -12.53 -3.22
CA PHE A 148 10.64 -12.70 -2.54
C PHE A 148 10.11 -14.15 -2.60
N HIS A 149 10.96 -15.09 -3.01
CA HIS A 149 10.61 -16.51 -2.96
C HIS A 149 10.57 -17.00 -1.52
N PHE A 150 9.61 -17.87 -1.20
CA PHE A 150 9.36 -18.33 0.18
C PHE A 150 10.62 -18.90 0.87
N THR A 151 11.40 -19.70 0.17
CA THR A 151 12.64 -20.29 0.71
C THR A 151 13.64 -19.22 1.16
N HIS A 152 13.76 -18.12 0.41
CA HIS A 152 14.63 -17.02 0.78
C HIS A 152 14.08 -16.23 1.98
N LEU A 153 12.76 -15.99 2.01
CA LEU A 153 12.12 -15.27 3.11
C LEU A 153 12.24 -15.99 4.45
N GLN A 154 12.37 -17.32 4.47
CA GLN A 154 12.59 -18.09 5.70
C GLN A 154 13.89 -17.68 6.42
N SER A 155 14.94 -17.29 5.69
CA SER A 155 16.19 -16.81 6.29
C SER A 155 16.04 -15.46 7.00
N MET A 156 14.97 -14.70 6.72
CA MET A 156 14.66 -13.41 7.33
C MET A 156 13.83 -13.52 8.62
N ILE A 157 13.32 -14.72 8.96
CA ILE A 157 12.49 -14.93 10.16
C ILE A 157 13.25 -14.55 11.42
N SER A 158 14.54 -14.84 11.53
CA SER A 158 15.36 -14.46 12.67
C SER A 158 15.40 -12.94 12.84
N ILE A 159 15.58 -12.18 11.76
CA ILE A 159 15.55 -10.71 11.78
C ILE A 159 14.17 -10.22 12.28
N MET A 160 13.08 -10.75 11.70
CA MET A 160 11.72 -10.40 12.10
C MET A 160 11.49 -10.69 13.59
N THR A 161 11.96 -11.83 14.09
CA THR A 161 11.84 -12.26 15.49
C THR A 161 12.64 -11.34 16.42
N ASP A 162 13.90 -11.09 16.10
CA ASP A 162 14.80 -10.25 16.92
C ASP A 162 14.28 -8.80 17.01
N GLN A 163 13.90 -8.22 15.87
CA GLN A 163 13.38 -6.85 15.83
C GLN A 163 12.03 -6.75 16.53
N THR A 164 11.17 -7.75 16.41
CA THR A 164 9.89 -7.80 17.12
C THR A 164 10.11 -7.92 18.63
N ALA A 165 11.07 -8.73 19.09
CA ALA A 165 11.40 -8.87 20.50
C ALA A 165 11.88 -7.55 21.11
N LYS A 166 12.85 -6.88 20.46
CA LYS A 166 13.37 -5.56 20.89
C LYS A 166 12.25 -4.52 20.97
N ALA A 167 11.38 -4.49 19.96
CA ALA A 167 10.27 -3.54 19.93
C ALA A 167 9.20 -3.83 20.99
N ILE A 168 8.93 -5.10 21.32
CA ILE A 168 8.05 -5.47 22.44
C ILE A 168 8.62 -4.96 23.76
N ASP A 169 9.93 -5.12 24.00
CA ASP A 169 10.58 -4.66 25.23
C ASP A 169 10.49 -3.12 25.37
N GLU A 170 10.77 -2.39 24.28
CA GLU A 170 10.63 -0.94 24.22
C GLU A 170 9.18 -0.50 24.46
N LEU A 171 8.22 -1.17 23.81
CA LEU A 171 6.80 -0.85 23.89
C LEU A 171 6.26 -1.04 25.33
N VAL A 172 6.62 -2.14 25.98
CA VAL A 172 6.25 -2.43 27.37
C VAL A 172 6.88 -1.40 28.33
N LEU A 173 8.15 -1.03 28.12
CA LEU A 173 8.83 -0.02 28.92
C LEU A 173 8.15 1.34 28.80
N VAL A 174 7.86 1.80 27.57
CA VAL A 174 7.17 3.09 27.35
C VAL A 174 5.76 3.06 27.94
N SER A 175 5.03 1.93 27.78
CA SER A 175 3.68 1.78 28.33
C SER A 175 3.66 1.73 29.86
N SER A 176 4.74 1.26 30.52
CA SER A 176 4.84 1.30 31.96
C SER A 176 4.97 2.73 32.54
N GLN A 177 5.50 3.66 31.75
CA GLN A 177 5.67 5.07 32.13
C GLN A 177 4.44 5.93 31.78
N LYS A 178 3.64 5.50 30.81
CA LYS A 178 2.45 6.21 30.31
C LYS A 178 1.24 5.29 30.44
N GLN A 179 0.10 5.84 30.80
CA GLN A 179 -1.12 5.05 30.95
C GLN A 179 -1.56 4.40 29.62
N PHE A 180 -1.53 5.18 28.52
CA PHE A 180 -1.83 4.71 27.17
C PHE A 180 -0.83 5.30 26.17
N ILE A 181 -0.46 4.52 25.17
CA ILE A 181 0.48 4.90 24.11
C ILE A 181 -0.16 4.67 22.74
N ASP A 182 0.27 5.40 21.71
CA ASP A 182 -0.15 5.16 20.33
C ASP A 182 0.65 3.98 19.76
N ILE A 183 -0.01 2.81 19.69
CA ILE A 183 0.62 1.60 19.17
C ILE A 183 0.73 1.62 17.64
N GLN A 184 -0.08 2.41 16.90
CA GLN A 184 0.07 2.54 15.45
C GLN A 184 1.43 3.09 15.07
N THR A 185 1.85 4.18 15.73
CA THR A 185 3.19 4.75 15.51
C THR A 185 4.30 3.75 15.84
N ALA A 186 4.15 3.00 16.93
CA ALA A 186 5.13 1.98 17.32
C ALA A 186 5.19 0.82 16.32
N LEU A 187 4.04 0.33 15.83
CA LEU A 187 3.97 -0.74 14.83
C LEU A 187 4.58 -0.29 13.49
N ASN A 188 4.31 0.93 13.05
CA ASN A 188 4.94 1.48 11.85
C ASN A 188 6.47 1.61 12.01
N SER A 189 6.95 2.07 13.16
CA SER A 189 8.39 2.12 13.43
C SER A 189 9.03 0.72 13.45
N MET A 190 8.32 -0.28 13.98
CA MET A 190 8.78 -1.67 14.00
C MET A 190 8.90 -2.25 12.58
N THR A 191 7.87 -2.12 11.76
CA THR A 191 7.89 -2.62 10.38
C THR A 191 8.93 -1.90 9.52
N LEU A 192 9.18 -0.60 9.77
CA LEU A 192 10.30 0.10 9.15
C LEU A 192 11.65 -0.53 9.55
N THR A 193 11.82 -0.83 10.83
CA THR A 193 13.06 -1.45 11.31
C THR A 193 13.24 -2.86 10.73
N ILE A 194 12.17 -3.67 10.66
CA ILE A 194 12.21 -5.02 10.09
C ILE A 194 12.58 -4.97 8.61
N ILE A 195 11.86 -4.17 7.78
CA ILE A 195 12.15 -4.11 6.35
C ILE A 195 13.54 -3.52 6.08
N ALA A 196 13.96 -2.49 6.82
CA ALA A 196 15.28 -1.90 6.63
C ALA A 196 16.41 -2.86 7.06
N SER A 197 16.26 -3.57 8.17
CA SER A 197 17.24 -4.61 8.60
C SER A 197 17.27 -5.79 7.63
N SER A 198 16.12 -6.19 7.08
CA SER A 198 16.02 -7.25 6.08
C SER A 198 16.57 -6.83 4.71
N ALA A 199 16.51 -5.54 4.39
CA ALA A 199 17.00 -5.00 3.12
C ALA A 199 18.49 -4.62 3.17
N PHE A 200 18.95 -4.05 4.28
CA PHE A 200 20.28 -3.41 4.37
C PHE A 200 21.21 -4.03 5.41
N GLY A 201 20.73 -4.97 6.22
CA GLY A 201 21.57 -5.67 7.19
C GLY A 201 22.01 -4.80 8.38
N GLN A 202 23.20 -5.05 8.93
CA GLN A 202 23.69 -4.50 10.19
C GLN A 202 23.80 -2.97 10.23
N ASN A 203 24.07 -2.33 9.11
CA ASN A 203 24.32 -0.88 9.08
C ASN A 203 23.13 -0.04 9.47
N PHE A 204 21.91 -0.54 9.25
CA PHE A 204 20.71 0.21 9.69
C PHE A 204 20.66 0.41 11.20
N GLU A 205 21.13 -0.59 11.98
CA GLU A 205 21.16 -0.51 13.45
C GLU A 205 22.37 0.29 13.99
N THR A 206 23.45 0.33 13.25
CA THR A 206 24.72 0.91 13.72
C THR A 206 24.86 2.42 13.45
N VAL A 207 24.12 2.95 12.47
CA VAL A 207 24.12 4.39 12.20
C VAL A 207 23.34 5.11 13.29
N ALA A 208 24.02 5.96 14.05
CA ALA A 208 23.42 6.74 15.11
C ALA A 208 22.20 7.55 14.62
N ASN A 209 21.06 7.38 15.27
CA ASN A 209 19.79 8.04 14.95
C ASN A 209 19.20 7.68 13.57
N ALA A 210 19.70 6.66 12.85
CA ALA A 210 19.18 6.28 11.54
C ALA A 210 17.68 5.97 11.58
N LYS A 211 17.23 5.20 12.57
CA LYS A 211 15.82 4.86 12.78
C LYS A 211 14.95 6.11 12.89
N GLU A 212 15.39 7.10 13.70
CA GLU A 212 14.62 8.33 13.91
C GLU A 212 14.62 9.23 12.67
N ILE A 213 15.78 9.42 12.04
CA ILE A 213 15.93 10.24 10.83
C ILE A 213 15.10 9.67 9.67
N VAL A 214 15.23 8.36 9.42
CA VAL A 214 14.56 7.68 8.30
C VAL A 214 13.05 7.63 8.55
N SER A 215 12.62 7.28 9.76
CA SER A 215 11.19 7.25 10.11
C SER A 215 10.53 8.63 9.94
N ARG A 216 11.19 9.69 10.45
CA ARG A 216 10.71 11.06 10.29
C ARG A 216 10.68 11.48 8.83
N ALA A 217 11.74 11.19 8.07
CA ALA A 217 11.82 11.55 6.66
C ALA A 217 10.74 10.86 5.82
N PHE A 218 10.47 9.56 6.04
CA PHE A 218 9.36 8.88 5.35
C PHE A 218 8.00 9.47 5.72
N THR A 219 7.74 9.78 6.99
CA THR A 219 6.51 10.43 7.42
C THR A 219 6.35 11.80 6.75
N ASP A 220 7.39 12.64 6.78
CA ASP A 220 7.40 13.98 6.17
C ASP A 220 7.15 13.92 4.65
N VAL A 221 7.75 12.92 3.96
CA VAL A 221 7.53 12.71 2.52
C VAL A 221 6.10 12.31 2.23
N LEU A 222 5.56 11.33 2.96
CA LEU A 222 4.19 10.85 2.73
C LEU A 222 3.16 11.95 3.01
N ASP A 223 3.34 12.72 4.09
CA ASP A 223 2.48 13.86 4.40
C ASP A 223 2.57 14.97 3.32
N ALA A 224 3.78 15.24 2.80
CA ALA A 224 3.98 16.21 1.74
C ALA A 224 3.38 15.74 0.41
N ILE A 225 3.57 14.49 0.04
CA ILE A 225 3.00 13.88 -1.17
C ILE A 225 1.47 13.93 -1.11
N GLU A 226 0.90 13.55 0.01
CA GLU A 226 -0.55 13.60 0.21
C GLU A 226 -1.10 15.03 0.12
N TYR A 227 -0.48 15.97 0.85
CA TYR A 227 -0.88 17.37 0.83
C TYR A 227 -0.88 17.95 -0.59
N ARG A 228 0.13 17.60 -1.38
CA ARG A 228 0.30 18.07 -2.76
C ARG A 228 -0.64 17.36 -3.74
N GLY A 229 -0.80 16.04 -3.58
CA GLY A 229 -1.69 15.21 -4.39
C GLY A 229 -3.17 15.61 -4.25
N MET A 230 -3.65 15.76 -3.03
CA MET A 230 -5.03 16.19 -2.76
C MET A 230 -5.35 17.60 -3.30
N ARG A 231 -4.35 18.44 -3.49
CA ARG A 231 -4.49 19.80 -4.06
C ARG A 231 -4.09 19.87 -5.52
N MET A 232 -3.73 18.73 -6.12
CA MET A 232 -3.31 18.62 -7.52
C MET A 232 -2.17 19.60 -7.90
N ILE A 233 -1.32 19.94 -6.91
CA ILE A 233 -0.21 20.89 -7.09
C ILE A 233 0.76 20.38 -8.15
N ASP A 234 1.03 19.06 -8.15
CA ASP A 234 1.98 18.41 -9.04
C ASP A 234 1.44 18.20 -10.47
N SER A 235 0.15 18.45 -10.69
CA SER A 235 -0.46 18.39 -12.03
C SER A 235 -0.04 19.59 -12.91
N ILE A 236 0.46 20.67 -12.31
CA ILE A 236 0.93 21.87 -13.03
C ILE A 236 2.46 22.00 -12.85
N PRO A 237 3.28 21.69 -13.89
CA PRO A 237 4.74 21.57 -13.76
C PRO A 237 5.44 22.81 -13.19
N ILE A 238 4.96 24.02 -13.52
CA ILE A 238 5.53 25.28 -13.01
C ILE A 238 5.23 25.42 -11.51
N VAL A 239 3.99 25.15 -11.10
CA VAL A 239 3.54 25.22 -9.70
C VAL A 239 4.25 24.16 -8.85
N ALA A 240 4.43 22.95 -9.40
CA ALA A 240 5.12 21.84 -8.75
C ALA A 240 6.56 22.18 -8.31
N ARG A 241 7.25 23.07 -9.06
CA ARG A 241 8.64 23.47 -8.80
C ARG A 241 8.79 24.61 -7.81
N LEU A 242 7.70 25.31 -7.47
CA LEU A 242 7.77 26.44 -6.55
C LEU A 242 8.06 25.97 -5.12
N PRO A 243 8.87 26.72 -4.32
CA PRO A 243 9.31 26.31 -2.98
C PRO A 243 8.22 26.49 -1.90
N PHE A 244 6.95 26.34 -2.28
CA PHE A 244 5.76 26.44 -1.43
C PHE A 244 5.08 25.08 -1.27
N TRP A 245 4.00 25.04 -0.53
CA TRP A 245 3.13 23.86 -0.41
C TRP A 245 3.89 22.56 -0.11
N HIS A 246 4.64 22.57 1.01
CA HIS A 246 5.46 21.44 1.51
C HIS A 246 6.62 21.01 0.57
N LYS A 247 6.93 21.76 -0.50
CA LYS A 247 8.01 21.41 -1.44
C LYS A 247 9.38 21.34 -0.75
N ARG A 248 9.69 22.33 0.11
CA ARG A 248 10.97 22.33 0.86
C ARG A 248 11.08 21.16 1.82
N LEU A 249 9.97 20.80 2.50
CA LEU A 249 9.91 19.65 3.39
C LEU A 249 10.16 18.36 2.59
N LEU A 250 9.44 18.19 1.48
CA LEU A 250 9.58 17.06 0.57
C LEU A 250 11.03 16.93 0.07
N ASP A 251 11.63 18.01 -0.44
CA ASP A 251 12.99 17.99 -0.99
C ASP A 251 14.02 17.61 0.07
N LYS A 252 13.91 18.19 1.28
CA LYS A 252 14.81 17.87 2.39
C LYS A 252 14.68 16.40 2.80
N ALA A 253 13.49 15.92 3.01
CA ALA A 253 13.24 14.54 3.44
C ALA A 253 13.69 13.53 2.37
N CYS A 254 13.44 13.80 1.08
CA CYS A 254 13.95 12.98 -0.02
C CYS A 254 15.49 12.97 -0.06
N GLN A 255 16.14 14.10 0.19
CA GLN A 255 17.62 14.17 0.26
C GLN A 255 18.17 13.38 1.44
N ASP A 256 17.51 13.42 2.60
CA ASP A 256 17.95 12.69 3.78
C ASP A 256 17.85 11.17 3.55
N ILE A 257 16.75 10.68 3.00
CA ILE A 257 16.58 9.26 2.62
C ILE A 257 17.60 8.86 1.54
N SER A 258 17.76 9.69 0.51
CA SER A 258 18.69 9.44 -0.58
C SER A 258 20.13 9.28 -0.09
N ARG A 259 20.63 10.22 0.72
CA ARG A 259 21.99 10.17 1.27
C ARG A 259 22.20 8.94 2.16
N PHE A 260 21.19 8.60 2.96
CA PHE A 260 21.25 7.42 3.81
C PHE A 260 21.37 6.14 2.98
N VAL A 261 20.54 5.97 1.95
CA VAL A 261 20.59 4.77 1.09
C VAL A 261 21.87 4.71 0.26
N ASP A 262 22.37 5.85 -0.25
CA ASP A 262 23.68 5.90 -0.95
C ASP A 262 24.80 5.39 -0.04
N GLN A 263 24.84 5.84 1.22
CA GLN A 263 25.84 5.39 2.18
C GLN A 263 25.73 3.88 2.45
N LEU A 264 24.53 3.34 2.60
CA LEU A 264 24.34 1.89 2.82
C LEU A 264 24.83 1.04 1.64
N ILE A 265 24.59 1.51 0.41
CA ILE A 265 25.07 0.84 -0.81
C ILE A 265 26.60 0.88 -0.86
N ASP A 266 27.20 2.04 -0.58
CA ASP A 266 28.66 2.22 -0.58
C ASP A 266 29.34 1.37 0.50
N ASP A 267 28.81 1.36 1.72
CA ASP A 267 29.32 0.55 2.82
C ASP A 267 29.28 -0.94 2.47
N ARG A 268 28.20 -1.41 1.82
CA ARG A 268 28.08 -2.81 1.38
C ARG A 268 29.11 -3.15 0.32
N ARG A 269 29.32 -2.31 -0.67
CA ARG A 269 30.30 -2.51 -1.75
C ARG A 269 31.74 -2.56 -1.25
N HIS A 270 32.04 -1.77 -0.22
CA HIS A 270 33.38 -1.74 0.38
C HIS A 270 33.58 -2.79 1.50
N GLY A 271 32.61 -3.68 1.71
CA GLY A 271 32.68 -4.74 2.73
C GLY A 271 32.60 -4.22 4.17
N GLN A 272 32.13 -3.00 4.37
CA GLN A 272 31.94 -2.38 5.69
C GLN A 272 30.62 -2.77 6.35
N SER A 273 29.74 -3.44 5.63
CA SER A 273 28.49 -3.99 6.15
C SER A 273 28.24 -5.41 5.64
N SER A 274 27.44 -6.15 6.40
CA SER A 274 27.08 -7.53 6.07
C SER A 274 25.58 -7.77 6.28
N SER A 275 25.06 -8.80 5.63
CA SER A 275 23.71 -9.30 5.85
C SER A 275 23.53 -9.78 7.30
N LEU A 276 22.34 -9.55 7.85
CA LEU A 276 21.89 -10.15 9.12
C LEU A 276 21.29 -11.53 8.94
N CYS A 277 20.92 -11.90 7.71
CA CYS A 277 20.40 -13.23 7.40
C CYS A 277 21.52 -14.26 7.34
N SER A 278 21.18 -15.54 7.47
CA SER A 278 22.06 -16.65 7.18
C SER A 278 22.44 -16.79 5.68
N GLY A 279 21.87 -15.93 4.81
CA GLY A 279 22.09 -15.83 3.38
C GLY A 279 22.23 -14.38 2.90
N GLN A 280 21.98 -14.16 1.62
CA GLN A 280 21.95 -12.82 1.03
C GLN A 280 20.73 -12.04 1.53
N ASP A 281 20.90 -10.76 1.86
CA ASP A 281 19.77 -9.87 2.08
C ASP A 281 19.27 -9.24 0.76
N LEU A 282 18.28 -8.37 0.83
CA LEU A 282 17.71 -7.76 -0.37
C LEU A 282 18.71 -6.89 -1.12
N LEU A 283 19.62 -6.20 -0.42
CA LEU A 283 20.65 -5.37 -1.04
C LEU A 283 21.70 -6.25 -1.76
N ASP A 284 22.11 -7.38 -1.16
CA ASP A 284 23.02 -8.33 -1.81
C ASP A 284 22.40 -8.86 -3.12
N LEU A 285 21.11 -9.18 -3.08
CA LEU A 285 20.36 -9.64 -4.26
C LEU A 285 20.25 -8.55 -5.32
N LEU A 286 19.99 -7.29 -4.94
CA LEU A 286 19.98 -6.16 -5.87
C LEU A 286 21.36 -5.95 -6.54
N LEU A 287 22.44 -6.06 -5.76
CA LEU A 287 23.81 -5.88 -6.25
C LEU A 287 24.28 -7.02 -7.16
N SER A 288 23.77 -8.24 -6.95
CA SER A 288 24.18 -9.44 -7.69
C SER A 288 23.21 -9.84 -8.81
N ALA A 289 22.00 -9.27 -8.85
CA ALA A 289 21.00 -9.63 -9.85
C ALA A 289 21.43 -9.28 -11.26
N VAL A 290 21.26 -10.24 -12.16
CA VAL A 290 21.50 -10.07 -13.61
C VAL A 290 20.26 -10.52 -14.40
N ASP A 291 20.01 -9.85 -15.51
CA ASP A 291 18.95 -10.24 -16.43
C ASP A 291 19.38 -11.40 -17.36
N GLN A 292 18.51 -11.77 -18.29
CA GLN A 292 18.78 -12.87 -19.22
C GLN A 292 19.97 -12.62 -20.17
N GLU A 293 20.36 -11.34 -20.34
CA GLU A 293 21.50 -10.91 -21.16
C GLU A 293 22.77 -10.73 -20.32
N GLY A 294 22.72 -11.02 -19.01
CA GLY A 294 23.85 -10.87 -18.07
C GLY A 294 24.06 -9.43 -17.62
N LYS A 295 23.08 -8.51 -17.84
CA LYS A 295 23.18 -7.10 -17.45
C LYS A 295 22.63 -6.91 -16.03
N SER A 296 23.44 -6.33 -15.14
CA SER A 296 23.06 -5.94 -13.78
C SER A 296 22.18 -4.69 -13.75
N PHE A 297 21.59 -4.42 -12.59
CA PHE A 297 21.05 -3.10 -12.29
C PHE A 297 22.18 -2.06 -12.23
N ASN A 298 21.93 -0.85 -12.71
CA ASN A 298 22.83 0.27 -12.46
C ASN A 298 22.60 0.86 -11.06
N ASP A 299 23.48 1.77 -10.62
CA ASP A 299 23.44 2.34 -9.27
C ASP A 299 22.15 3.08 -8.96
N GLN A 300 21.61 3.78 -9.94
CA GLN A 300 20.33 4.49 -9.81
C GLN A 300 19.17 3.51 -9.66
N GLU A 301 19.13 2.46 -10.47
CA GLU A 301 18.11 1.41 -10.36
C GLU A 301 18.17 0.73 -8.99
N ILE A 302 19.37 0.36 -8.50
CA ILE A 302 19.56 -0.26 -7.17
C ILE A 302 19.01 0.64 -6.08
N LYS A 303 19.39 1.91 -6.08
CA LYS A 303 18.94 2.90 -5.12
C LYS A 303 17.42 3.08 -5.13
N GLU A 304 16.84 3.26 -6.31
CA GLU A 304 15.40 3.46 -6.47
C GLU A 304 14.60 2.22 -6.06
N GLN A 305 15.08 1.02 -6.36
CA GLN A 305 14.47 -0.24 -5.88
C GLN A 305 14.54 -0.32 -4.35
N ALA A 306 15.71 -0.04 -3.76
CA ALA A 306 15.91 -0.10 -2.32
C ALA A 306 14.97 0.85 -1.56
N ILE A 307 14.88 2.12 -1.97
CA ILE A 307 13.96 3.10 -1.38
C ILE A 307 12.50 2.64 -1.56
N THR A 308 12.16 2.10 -2.74
CA THR A 308 10.81 1.62 -3.04
C THR A 308 10.38 0.48 -2.13
N PHE A 309 11.27 -0.48 -1.85
CA PHE A 309 10.94 -1.60 -0.96
C PHE A 309 10.75 -1.17 0.49
N VAL A 310 11.59 -0.25 0.98
CA VAL A 310 11.41 0.30 2.34
C VAL A 310 10.09 1.08 2.44
N LEU A 311 9.79 1.94 1.48
CA LEU A 311 8.54 2.68 1.44
C LEU A 311 7.33 1.75 1.43
N ALA A 312 7.33 0.75 0.53
CA ALA A 312 6.19 -0.14 0.33
C ALA A 312 5.98 -1.10 1.52
N GLY A 313 7.05 -1.62 2.12
CA GLY A 313 6.97 -2.60 3.21
C GLY A 313 6.64 -1.99 4.57
N HIS A 314 7.08 -0.77 4.82
CA HIS A 314 6.94 -0.09 6.09
C HIS A 314 5.48 0.19 6.49
N GLU A 315 4.81 1.09 5.79
CA GLU A 315 3.51 1.61 6.21
C GLU A 315 2.38 0.60 6.00
N THR A 316 2.46 -0.23 4.95
CA THR A 316 1.39 -1.19 4.65
C THR A 316 1.27 -2.27 5.70
N THR A 317 2.39 -2.90 6.10
CA THR A 317 2.39 -3.93 7.14
C THR A 317 2.11 -3.34 8.53
N GLY A 318 2.64 -2.14 8.84
CA GLY A 318 2.36 -1.44 10.09
C GLY A 318 0.87 -1.12 10.27
N ASN A 319 0.20 -0.66 9.22
CA ASN A 319 -1.24 -0.42 9.23
C ASN A 319 -2.04 -1.72 9.30
N LEU A 320 -1.62 -2.79 8.61
CA LEU A 320 -2.23 -4.12 8.79
C LEU A 320 -2.17 -4.53 10.26
N MET A 321 -1.01 -4.46 10.89
CA MET A 321 -0.84 -4.84 12.29
C MET A 321 -1.63 -3.95 13.25
N THR A 322 -1.77 -2.66 12.94
CA THR A 322 -2.64 -1.76 13.71
C THR A 322 -4.09 -2.25 13.73
N TRP A 323 -4.62 -2.63 12.56
CA TRP A 323 -5.99 -3.14 12.48
C TRP A 323 -6.13 -4.55 13.07
N VAL A 324 -5.12 -5.39 12.98
CA VAL A 324 -5.07 -6.68 13.70
C VAL A 324 -5.18 -6.46 15.20
N MET A 325 -4.38 -5.55 15.76
CA MET A 325 -4.41 -5.25 17.20
C MET A 325 -5.74 -4.63 17.63
N TYR A 326 -6.33 -3.76 16.81
CA TYR A 326 -7.68 -3.25 17.03
C TYR A 326 -8.72 -4.38 17.14
N VAL A 327 -8.72 -5.30 16.18
CA VAL A 327 -9.63 -6.46 16.17
C VAL A 327 -9.43 -7.31 17.43
N LEU A 328 -8.20 -7.64 17.76
CA LEU A 328 -7.88 -8.45 18.93
C LEU A 328 -8.34 -7.80 20.24
N MET A 329 -8.23 -6.49 20.37
CA MET A 329 -8.67 -5.76 21.57
C MET A 329 -10.19 -5.56 21.65
N THR A 330 -10.92 -5.71 20.54
CA THR A 330 -12.36 -5.45 20.48
C THR A 330 -13.22 -6.70 20.31
N HIS A 331 -12.60 -7.86 20.01
CA HIS A 331 -13.28 -9.15 19.81
C HIS A 331 -12.64 -10.21 20.72
N GLU A 332 -13.21 -10.38 21.89
CA GLU A 332 -12.66 -11.29 22.93
C GLU A 332 -12.58 -12.75 22.47
N ASP A 333 -13.55 -13.23 21.68
CA ASP A 333 -13.53 -14.58 21.11
C ASP A 333 -12.39 -14.79 20.13
N VAL A 334 -12.07 -13.78 19.32
CA VAL A 334 -10.93 -13.79 18.38
C VAL A 334 -9.61 -13.79 19.15
N TRP A 335 -9.49 -12.91 20.17
CA TRP A 335 -8.33 -12.85 21.05
C TRP A 335 -8.06 -14.19 21.71
N ARG A 336 -9.08 -14.80 22.30
CA ARG A 336 -8.97 -16.10 23.00
C ARG A 336 -8.52 -17.20 22.06
N ALA A 337 -9.16 -17.32 20.89
CA ALA A 337 -8.81 -18.34 19.91
C ALA A 337 -7.36 -18.18 19.39
N CYS A 338 -6.95 -16.95 19.12
CA CYS A 338 -5.57 -16.64 18.70
C CYS A 338 -4.56 -17.02 19.79
N ARG A 339 -4.87 -16.69 21.06
CA ARG A 339 -4.02 -16.99 22.21
C ARG A 339 -3.88 -18.49 22.45
N GLU A 340 -4.97 -19.24 22.40
CA GLU A 340 -4.97 -20.69 22.57
C GLU A 340 -4.11 -21.38 21.51
N GLU A 341 -4.19 -20.94 20.24
CA GLU A 341 -3.33 -21.45 19.17
C GLU A 341 -1.86 -21.13 19.43
N VAL A 342 -1.56 -19.86 19.74
CA VAL A 342 -0.18 -19.41 19.98
C VAL A 342 0.44 -20.12 21.19
N ASP A 343 -0.28 -20.28 22.29
CA ASP A 343 0.21 -20.99 23.48
C ASP A 343 0.48 -22.46 23.20
N LYS A 344 -0.34 -23.09 22.35
CA LYS A 344 -0.13 -24.48 21.91
C LYS A 344 1.07 -24.64 20.98
N VAL A 345 1.24 -23.75 20.02
CA VAL A 345 2.28 -23.87 18.98
C VAL A 345 3.63 -23.32 19.45
N LEU A 346 3.60 -22.25 20.26
CA LEU A 346 4.78 -21.54 20.79
C LEU A 346 4.78 -21.52 22.33
N PRO A 347 4.78 -22.69 23.01
CA PRO A 347 4.71 -22.76 24.47
C PRO A 347 5.97 -22.14 25.12
N ASN A 348 5.80 -21.60 26.33
CA ASN A 348 6.91 -21.15 27.19
C ASN A 348 7.86 -20.12 26.55
N GLY A 349 7.36 -19.28 25.63
CA GLY A 349 8.16 -18.22 25.00
C GLY A 349 9.10 -18.71 23.92
N ILE A 350 8.91 -19.94 23.40
CA ILE A 350 9.68 -20.44 22.26
C ILE A 350 9.52 -19.50 21.06
N GLU A 351 10.61 -19.20 20.40
CA GLU A 351 10.63 -18.32 19.24
C GLU A 351 9.98 -18.96 18.01
N PRO A 352 9.34 -18.14 17.16
CA PRO A 352 8.79 -18.62 15.89
C PRO A 352 9.88 -19.21 14.98
N THR A 353 9.60 -20.42 14.46
CA THR A 353 10.40 -21.05 13.40
C THR A 353 9.53 -21.23 12.16
N PRO A 354 10.09 -21.47 10.97
CA PRO A 354 9.31 -21.70 9.75
C PRO A 354 8.22 -22.77 9.92
N ASP A 355 8.56 -23.91 10.55
CA ASP A 355 7.63 -25.01 10.74
C ASP A 355 6.50 -24.63 11.69
N ARG A 356 6.82 -23.99 12.82
CA ARG A 356 5.81 -23.54 13.80
C ARG A 356 4.89 -22.46 13.24
N LEU A 357 5.42 -21.55 12.44
CA LEU A 357 4.60 -20.53 11.77
C LEU A 357 3.59 -21.15 10.80
N ASN A 358 3.90 -22.29 10.18
CA ASN A 358 2.96 -23.01 9.31
C ASN A 358 1.79 -23.65 10.09
N GLU A 359 1.96 -23.91 11.39
CA GLU A 359 0.91 -24.46 12.26
C GLU A 359 -0.08 -23.38 12.74
N LEU A 360 0.26 -22.08 12.66
CA LEU A 360 -0.55 -20.96 13.10
C LEU A 360 -1.66 -20.63 12.09
N ALA A 361 -2.68 -21.46 12.02
CA ALA A 361 -3.79 -21.35 11.07
C ALA A 361 -4.80 -20.25 11.47
N ILE A 362 -5.06 -20.07 12.77
CA ILE A 362 -5.95 -19.00 13.28
C ILE A 362 -5.28 -17.64 13.10
N CYS A 363 -3.98 -17.52 13.41
CA CYS A 363 -3.24 -16.29 13.15
C CYS A 363 -3.32 -15.92 11.66
N GLU A 364 -3.09 -16.86 10.74
CA GLU A 364 -3.23 -16.63 9.30
C GLU A 364 -4.65 -16.18 8.92
N ALA A 365 -5.67 -16.83 9.46
CA ALA A 365 -7.06 -16.51 9.22
C ALA A 365 -7.44 -15.11 9.71
N ILE A 366 -6.93 -14.67 10.87
CA ILE A 366 -7.11 -13.33 11.41
C ILE A 366 -6.47 -12.29 10.49
N LEU A 367 -5.25 -12.53 10.01
CA LEU A 367 -4.57 -11.64 9.06
C LEU A 367 -5.37 -11.49 7.76
N GLN A 368 -5.86 -12.60 7.20
CA GLN A 368 -6.66 -12.59 5.96
C GLN A 368 -7.99 -11.83 6.14
N GLU A 369 -8.68 -12.03 7.26
CA GLU A 369 -9.94 -11.32 7.52
C GLU A 369 -9.71 -9.85 7.83
N THR A 370 -8.60 -9.50 8.49
CA THR A 370 -8.20 -8.11 8.68
C THR A 370 -7.91 -7.43 7.34
N LEU A 371 -7.17 -8.10 6.44
CA LEU A 371 -6.92 -7.60 5.07
C LEU A 371 -8.21 -7.45 4.25
N ARG A 372 -9.22 -8.27 4.51
CA ARG A 372 -10.53 -8.12 3.87
C ARG A 372 -11.24 -6.85 4.33
N LEU A 373 -11.33 -6.64 5.64
CA LEU A 373 -12.04 -5.48 6.19
C LEU A 373 -11.21 -4.20 6.20
N TYR A 374 -9.92 -4.30 6.37
CA TYR A 374 -9.01 -3.16 6.49
C TYR A 374 -7.82 -3.29 5.53
N PRO A 375 -8.06 -3.34 4.20
CA PRO A 375 -6.97 -3.44 3.24
C PRO A 375 -6.09 -2.19 3.30
N PRO A 376 -4.77 -2.32 3.54
CA PRO A 376 -3.88 -1.15 3.60
C PRO A 376 -3.86 -0.33 2.31
N ALA A 377 -4.02 -0.97 1.15
CA ALA A 377 -4.18 -0.31 -0.15
C ALA A 377 -5.62 -0.49 -0.66
N PRO A 378 -6.58 0.38 -0.21
CA PRO A 378 -7.99 0.21 -0.54
C PRO A 378 -8.34 0.59 -1.99
N PHE A 379 -7.41 1.25 -2.70
CA PHE A 379 -7.59 1.65 -4.10
C PHE A 379 -6.33 1.39 -4.90
N PHE A 380 -6.52 1.00 -6.15
CA PHE A 380 -5.46 1.02 -7.16
C PHE A 380 -6.08 1.25 -8.54
N SER A 381 -5.28 1.77 -9.48
CA SER A 381 -5.80 2.17 -10.78
C SER A 381 -4.94 1.64 -11.93
N ARG A 382 -5.54 1.62 -13.12
CA ARG A 382 -4.89 1.34 -14.40
C ARG A 382 -5.31 2.40 -15.42
N GLN A 383 -4.40 2.75 -16.30
CA GLN A 383 -4.67 3.61 -17.46
C GLN A 383 -4.61 2.78 -18.74
N CYS A 384 -5.65 2.84 -19.54
CA CYS A 384 -5.70 2.15 -20.82
C CYS A 384 -4.74 2.78 -21.82
N ILE A 385 -3.87 1.97 -22.43
CA ILE A 385 -2.92 2.37 -23.49
C ILE A 385 -3.26 1.81 -24.87
N ARG A 386 -4.15 0.82 -24.93
CA ARG A 386 -4.68 0.27 -26.17
C ARG A 386 -6.19 0.06 -26.04
N GLU A 387 -6.95 0.64 -26.97
CA GLU A 387 -8.40 0.51 -26.98
C GLU A 387 -8.85 -0.94 -27.17
N HIS A 388 -9.79 -1.37 -26.34
CA HIS A 388 -10.38 -2.71 -26.41
C HIS A 388 -11.76 -2.72 -25.73
N THR A 389 -12.41 -3.88 -25.73
CA THR A 389 -13.69 -4.10 -25.03
C THR A 389 -13.50 -5.13 -23.94
N ILE A 390 -14.01 -4.84 -22.74
CA ILE A 390 -14.08 -5.76 -21.60
C ILE A 390 -15.50 -6.27 -21.41
N GLY A 391 -15.63 -7.43 -20.75
CA GLY A 391 -16.91 -8.11 -20.53
C GLY A 391 -17.20 -9.17 -21.58
N LYS A 392 -17.89 -10.23 -21.16
CA LYS A 392 -18.21 -11.39 -22.00
C LYS A 392 -19.43 -11.11 -22.86
N GLU A 393 -19.52 -11.81 -24.01
CA GLU A 393 -20.70 -11.79 -24.85
C GLU A 393 -21.94 -12.29 -24.08
N GLY A 394 -23.06 -11.59 -24.22
CA GLY A 394 -24.28 -11.84 -23.44
C GLY A 394 -24.30 -11.23 -22.04
N GLN A 395 -23.22 -10.58 -21.61
CA GLN A 395 -23.11 -9.80 -20.37
C GLN A 395 -22.87 -8.32 -20.68
N ARG A 396 -22.64 -7.53 -19.64
CA ARG A 396 -22.25 -6.12 -19.79
C ARG A 396 -20.90 -6.02 -20.47
N GLN A 397 -20.88 -5.43 -21.66
CA GLN A 397 -19.64 -5.09 -22.37
C GLN A 397 -19.37 -3.58 -22.29
N LEU A 398 -18.11 -3.22 -22.13
CA LEU A 398 -17.66 -1.83 -22.11
C LEU A 398 -16.44 -1.66 -23.02
N ARG A 399 -16.55 -0.75 -23.97
CA ARG A 399 -15.42 -0.27 -24.76
C ARG A 399 -14.60 0.70 -23.93
N ILE A 400 -13.32 0.44 -23.82
CA ILE A 400 -12.38 1.21 -23.02
C ILE A 400 -11.48 2.03 -23.96
N PRO A 401 -11.70 3.34 -24.08
CA PRO A 401 -10.87 4.21 -24.91
C PRO A 401 -9.45 4.38 -24.35
N VAL A 402 -8.49 4.59 -25.24
CA VAL A 402 -7.10 4.95 -24.83
C VAL A 402 -7.08 6.20 -23.96
N GLY A 403 -6.36 6.14 -22.85
CA GLY A 403 -6.23 7.22 -21.86
C GLY A 403 -7.25 7.14 -20.72
N SER A 404 -8.25 6.25 -20.80
CA SER A 404 -9.22 6.04 -19.70
C SER A 404 -8.51 5.56 -18.44
N ILE A 405 -8.85 6.14 -17.29
CA ILE A 405 -8.41 5.69 -15.97
C ILE A 405 -9.50 4.79 -15.39
N ILE A 406 -9.10 3.57 -15.03
CA ILE A 406 -9.96 2.58 -14.38
C ILE A 406 -9.45 2.37 -12.97
N SER A 407 -10.33 2.55 -11.99
CA SER A 407 -10.00 2.43 -10.57
C SER A 407 -10.78 1.28 -9.93
N PHE A 408 -10.09 0.52 -9.10
CA PHE A 408 -10.61 -0.60 -8.33
C PHE A 408 -10.65 -0.21 -6.86
N ASN A 409 -11.77 -0.49 -6.21
CA ASN A 409 -11.94 -0.20 -4.80
C ASN A 409 -12.06 -1.52 -4.02
N THR A 410 -10.93 -2.00 -3.48
CA THR A 410 -10.88 -3.26 -2.73
C THR A 410 -11.67 -3.19 -1.42
N TYR A 411 -11.75 -2.01 -0.79
CA TYR A 411 -12.57 -1.82 0.40
C TYR A 411 -14.06 -2.07 0.14
N LEU A 412 -14.59 -1.60 -0.99
CA LEU A 412 -15.96 -1.88 -1.42
C LEU A 412 -16.14 -3.34 -1.82
N LEU A 413 -15.22 -3.83 -2.65
CA LEU A 413 -15.26 -5.20 -3.19
C LEU A 413 -15.29 -6.25 -2.07
N HIS A 414 -14.46 -6.06 -1.06
CA HIS A 414 -14.36 -6.96 0.09
C HIS A 414 -15.55 -6.85 1.07
N ARG A 415 -16.47 -5.94 0.85
CA ARG A 415 -17.69 -5.72 1.64
C ARG A 415 -18.98 -6.01 0.88
N ARG A 416 -18.87 -6.62 -0.29
CA ARG A 416 -20.05 -7.02 -1.07
C ARG A 416 -20.69 -8.28 -0.49
N GLU A 417 -21.98 -8.18 -0.12
CA GLU A 417 -22.74 -9.27 0.51
C GLU A 417 -22.94 -10.48 -0.43
N ASP A 418 -22.93 -10.26 -1.75
CA ASP A 418 -23.03 -11.33 -2.75
C ASP A 418 -21.78 -12.25 -2.81
N PHE A 419 -20.64 -11.76 -2.34
CA PHE A 419 -19.40 -12.55 -2.21
C PHE A 419 -19.06 -12.90 -0.76
N TRP A 420 -19.47 -12.06 0.19
CA TRP A 420 -19.11 -12.14 1.60
C TRP A 420 -20.36 -12.09 2.49
N PRO A 421 -21.04 -13.20 2.74
CA PRO A 421 -22.20 -13.23 3.64
C PRO A 421 -21.85 -12.59 5.00
N ARG A 422 -22.70 -11.69 5.51
CA ARG A 422 -22.42 -10.87 6.69
C ARG A 422 -21.11 -10.07 6.50
N ALA A 423 -21.01 -9.35 5.37
CA ALA A 423 -19.76 -8.75 4.89
C ALA A 423 -19.10 -7.77 5.87
N LEU A 424 -19.87 -7.11 6.74
CA LEU A 424 -19.35 -6.14 7.71
C LEU A 424 -18.91 -6.79 9.04
N VAL A 425 -19.21 -8.06 9.25
CA VAL A 425 -18.82 -8.79 10.47
C VAL A 425 -17.44 -9.38 10.29
N PHE A 426 -16.56 -9.14 11.28
CA PHE A 426 -15.27 -9.82 11.34
C PHE A 426 -15.48 -11.30 11.69
N ASP A 427 -15.10 -12.20 10.80
CA ASP A 427 -15.24 -13.64 10.98
C ASP A 427 -14.06 -14.39 10.35
N TYR A 428 -12.99 -14.56 11.12
CA TYR A 428 -11.78 -15.27 10.67
C TYR A 428 -12.03 -16.71 10.26
N ARG A 429 -13.14 -17.34 10.72
CA ARG A 429 -13.50 -18.73 10.38
C ARG A 429 -13.72 -18.92 8.88
N ARG A 430 -14.01 -17.84 8.14
CA ARG A 430 -14.08 -17.85 6.66
C ARG A 430 -12.83 -18.39 5.97
N TRP A 431 -11.69 -18.31 6.64
CA TRP A 431 -10.38 -18.65 6.10
C TRP A 431 -9.82 -19.97 6.61
N LEU A 432 -10.47 -20.56 7.61
CA LEU A 432 -10.05 -21.85 8.16
C LEU A 432 -10.37 -22.98 7.18
N ARG A 433 -9.53 -24.01 7.21
CA ARG A 433 -9.80 -25.24 6.46
C ARG A 433 -11.04 -25.91 7.01
N ASP A 434 -11.81 -26.51 6.12
CA ASP A 434 -12.92 -27.37 6.52
C ASP A 434 -12.40 -28.52 7.39
N PRO A 435 -12.94 -28.74 8.59
CA PRO A 435 -12.41 -29.72 9.53
C PRO A 435 -12.55 -31.17 9.06
N ILE A 436 -13.46 -31.44 8.12
CA ILE A 436 -13.73 -32.79 7.61
C ILE A 436 -12.88 -33.07 6.37
N SER A 437 -12.91 -32.17 5.37
CA SER A 437 -12.21 -32.36 4.10
C SER A 437 -10.76 -31.87 4.12
N GLY A 438 -10.37 -31.03 5.08
CA GLY A 438 -9.05 -30.38 5.17
C GLY A 438 -8.80 -29.33 4.07
N LEU A 439 -9.79 -29.08 3.21
CA LEU A 439 -9.66 -28.15 2.10
C LEU A 439 -9.76 -26.69 2.56
N LYS A 440 -8.98 -25.81 1.95
CA LYS A 440 -9.14 -24.36 2.13
C LYS A 440 -10.49 -23.93 1.53
N PRO A 441 -11.18 -22.95 2.14
CA PRO A 441 -12.40 -22.39 1.58
C PRO A 441 -12.14 -21.84 0.16
N LYS A 442 -13.05 -22.15 -0.75
CA LYS A 442 -12.99 -21.63 -2.12
C LYS A 442 -13.73 -20.30 -2.18
N LEU A 443 -13.06 -19.26 -2.66
CA LEU A 443 -13.71 -17.99 -2.92
C LEU A 443 -14.77 -18.14 -4.02
N THR A 444 -15.88 -17.44 -3.88
CA THR A 444 -16.97 -17.43 -4.87
C THR A 444 -16.48 -16.98 -6.24
N HIS A 445 -15.54 -16.02 -6.25
CA HIS A 445 -14.84 -15.59 -7.45
C HIS A 445 -13.37 -15.25 -7.10
N PRO A 446 -12.35 -15.63 -7.92
CA PRO A 446 -10.94 -15.36 -7.62
C PRO A 446 -10.62 -13.87 -7.43
N PHE A 447 -11.34 -13.00 -8.16
CA PHE A 447 -11.15 -11.54 -8.10
C PHE A 447 -12.09 -10.83 -7.13
N CYS A 448 -12.78 -11.53 -6.22
CA CYS A 448 -13.54 -10.88 -5.15
C CYS A 448 -12.68 -10.53 -3.91
N TYR A 449 -11.42 -10.97 -3.88
CA TYR A 449 -10.47 -10.70 -2.79
C TYR A 449 -9.09 -10.30 -3.35
N LEU A 450 -8.76 -9.03 -3.25
CA LEU A 450 -7.60 -8.42 -3.90
C LEU A 450 -6.75 -7.54 -2.97
N PRO A 451 -6.38 -8.00 -1.75
CA PRO A 451 -5.61 -7.16 -0.81
C PRO A 451 -4.19 -6.84 -1.31
N PHE A 452 -3.67 -7.63 -2.25
CA PHE A 452 -2.37 -7.46 -2.88
C PHE A 452 -2.47 -7.20 -4.40
N ALA A 453 -3.63 -6.71 -4.86
CA ALA A 453 -3.99 -6.60 -6.27
C ALA A 453 -3.93 -7.95 -7.01
N ALA A 454 -3.85 -7.96 -8.34
CA ALA A 454 -3.75 -9.17 -9.16
C ALA A 454 -3.01 -8.90 -10.48
N GLY A 455 -2.72 -10.00 -11.21
CA GLY A 455 -2.05 -9.97 -12.52
C GLY A 455 -0.55 -9.71 -12.39
N GLN A 456 0.08 -9.29 -13.49
CA GLN A 456 1.55 -9.08 -13.56
C GLN A 456 2.06 -7.96 -12.64
N ARG A 457 1.17 -7.09 -12.17
CA ARG A 457 1.44 -5.96 -11.28
C ARG A 457 0.97 -6.22 -9.85
N ASN A 458 0.74 -7.47 -9.46
CA ASN A 458 0.44 -7.82 -8.07
C ASN A 458 1.61 -7.50 -7.15
N CYS A 459 1.36 -7.39 -5.86
CA CYS A 459 2.39 -7.11 -4.87
C CYS A 459 3.47 -8.19 -4.88
N ILE A 460 4.74 -7.80 -5.08
CA ILE A 460 5.89 -8.70 -5.02
C ILE A 460 6.17 -9.13 -3.58
N GLY A 461 5.94 -8.22 -2.61
CA GLY A 461 6.18 -8.43 -1.20
C GLY A 461 5.07 -9.15 -0.44
N GLN A 462 4.06 -9.72 -1.12
CA GLN A 462 2.93 -10.37 -0.45
C GLN A 462 3.37 -11.42 0.57
N ASN A 463 4.27 -12.33 0.20
CA ASN A 463 4.73 -13.40 1.09
C ASN A 463 5.56 -12.85 2.25
N PHE A 464 6.39 -11.84 1.99
CA PHE A 464 7.14 -11.13 3.04
C PHE A 464 6.21 -10.49 4.06
N ALA A 465 5.24 -9.69 3.60
CA ALA A 465 4.30 -8.97 4.46
C ALA A 465 3.44 -9.92 5.33
N LEU A 466 2.98 -11.03 4.75
CA LEU A 466 2.20 -12.03 5.51
C LEU A 466 3.06 -12.79 6.52
N LEU A 467 4.32 -13.10 6.17
CA LEU A 467 5.26 -13.74 7.06
C LEU A 467 5.62 -12.82 8.23
N GLU A 468 6.00 -11.58 7.94
CA GLU A 468 6.29 -10.54 8.91
C GLU A 468 5.12 -10.33 9.87
N ALA A 469 3.92 -10.10 9.34
CA ALA A 469 2.72 -9.90 10.14
C ALA A 469 2.40 -11.12 11.02
N LYS A 470 2.62 -12.35 10.54
CA LYS A 470 2.39 -13.57 11.30
C LYS A 470 3.39 -13.72 12.45
N VAL A 471 4.68 -13.42 12.23
CA VAL A 471 5.71 -13.39 13.29
C VAL A 471 5.35 -12.36 14.35
N MET A 472 5.06 -11.12 13.95
CA MET A 472 4.66 -10.06 14.86
C MET A 472 3.43 -10.43 15.67
N LEU A 473 2.36 -10.90 15.02
CA LEU A 473 1.12 -11.30 15.68
C LEU A 473 1.35 -12.39 16.73
N ALA A 474 2.06 -13.45 16.35
CA ALA A 474 2.36 -14.58 17.25
C ALA A 474 3.15 -14.11 18.49
N MET A 475 4.18 -13.29 18.29
CA MET A 475 5.01 -12.80 19.39
C MET A 475 4.29 -11.79 20.30
N PHE A 476 3.45 -10.91 19.73
CA PHE A 476 2.63 -10.00 20.54
C PHE A 476 1.64 -10.77 21.41
N VAL A 477 0.92 -11.74 20.84
CA VAL A 477 -0.04 -12.56 21.59
C VAL A 477 0.64 -13.44 22.62
N GLN A 478 1.84 -13.96 22.31
CA GLN A 478 2.63 -14.78 23.24
C GLN A 478 3.13 -13.96 24.44
N ARG A 479 3.59 -12.71 24.23
CA ARG A 479 4.41 -11.98 25.19
C ARG A 479 3.69 -10.80 25.87
N CYS A 480 2.53 -10.38 25.35
CA CYS A 480 1.86 -9.17 25.81
C CYS A 480 0.36 -9.35 26.05
N ASP A 481 -0.16 -8.52 26.93
CA ASP A 481 -1.57 -8.22 27.08
C ASP A 481 -1.82 -6.77 26.65
N PHE A 482 -2.94 -6.53 25.96
CA PHE A 482 -3.32 -5.24 25.43
C PHE A 482 -4.68 -4.82 25.96
N THR A 483 -4.78 -3.55 26.37
CA THR A 483 -6.05 -2.94 26.78
C THR A 483 -6.26 -1.65 26.01
N ILE A 484 -7.31 -1.59 25.21
CA ILE A 484 -7.66 -0.42 24.41
C ILE A 484 -8.04 0.77 25.31
N GLU A 485 -7.62 2.00 24.96
CA GLU A 485 -8.07 3.21 25.66
C GLU A 485 -9.57 3.39 25.51
N PRO A 486 -10.33 3.52 26.62
CA PRO A 486 -11.79 3.67 26.54
C PRO A 486 -12.19 4.95 25.79
N ASN A 487 -13.30 4.88 25.05
CA ASN A 487 -13.94 6.02 24.37
C ASN A 487 -13.06 6.75 23.35
N GLN A 488 -11.95 6.16 22.88
CA GLN A 488 -11.20 6.75 21.77
C GLN A 488 -11.99 6.65 20.45
N ASN A 489 -11.84 7.65 19.58
CA ASN A 489 -12.44 7.63 18.26
C ASN A 489 -11.58 6.80 17.30
N ILE A 490 -12.08 5.65 16.85
CA ILE A 490 -11.42 4.79 15.87
C ILE A 490 -12.13 4.95 14.52
N THR A 491 -11.53 5.75 13.66
CA THR A 491 -12.03 6.04 12.32
C THR A 491 -10.96 5.73 11.28
N THR A 492 -11.38 5.11 10.18
CA THR A 492 -10.48 4.86 9.05
C THR A 492 -10.19 6.16 8.31
N ASP A 493 -8.92 6.46 8.13
CA ASP A 493 -8.44 7.52 7.24
C ASP A 493 -7.72 6.87 6.06
N VAL A 494 -8.09 7.28 4.87
CA VAL A 494 -7.43 6.82 3.65
C VAL A 494 -6.70 7.98 3.02
N ARG A 495 -5.41 7.87 3.13
CA ARG A 495 -4.46 8.73 2.45
C ARG A 495 -3.86 7.96 1.27
N ILE A 496 -2.57 7.68 1.29
CA ILE A 496 -1.94 6.71 0.39
C ILE A 496 -2.32 5.30 0.84
N THR A 497 -2.27 5.06 2.16
CA THR A 497 -2.69 3.82 2.80
C THR A 497 -3.86 4.06 3.77
N MET A 498 -4.56 2.98 4.16
CA MET A 498 -5.65 3.04 5.12
C MET A 498 -5.11 2.83 6.54
N ARG A 499 -5.28 3.85 7.38
CA ARG A 499 -4.81 3.89 8.77
C ARG A 499 -5.92 4.29 9.75
N ALA A 500 -5.67 4.16 11.03
CA ALA A 500 -6.52 4.80 12.05
C ALA A 500 -6.20 6.30 12.10
N LYS A 501 -7.21 7.15 11.87
CA LYS A 501 -7.04 8.61 11.72
C LYS A 501 -6.39 9.27 12.92
N TYR A 502 -6.75 8.85 14.10
CA TYR A 502 -6.30 9.42 15.37
C TYR A 502 -5.32 8.52 16.11
N GLY A 503 -4.71 7.53 15.39
CA GLY A 503 -3.90 6.49 15.98
C GLY A 503 -4.73 5.41 16.67
N LEU A 504 -4.05 4.48 17.32
CA LEU A 504 -4.65 3.42 18.13
C LEU A 504 -3.98 3.42 19.50
N ARG A 505 -4.67 3.96 20.51
CA ARG A 505 -4.12 4.09 21.85
C ARG A 505 -4.46 2.88 22.71
N ALA A 506 -3.44 2.27 23.29
CA ALA A 506 -3.59 1.11 24.15
C ALA A 506 -2.56 1.10 25.28
N LYS A 507 -2.88 0.41 26.35
CA LYS A 507 -1.94 -0.01 27.38
C LYS A 507 -1.38 -1.37 27.00
N VAL A 508 -0.07 -1.52 27.08
CA VAL A 508 0.64 -2.77 26.79
C VAL A 508 1.35 -3.22 28.06
N THR A 509 1.12 -4.47 28.46
CA THR A 509 1.77 -5.05 29.63
C THR A 509 2.41 -6.39 29.27
N ARG A 510 3.53 -6.71 29.94
CA ARG A 510 4.20 -8.00 29.76
C ARG A 510 3.31 -9.10 30.31
N ARG A 511 3.09 -10.14 29.53
CA ARG A 511 2.43 -11.35 29.98
C ARG A 511 3.43 -12.22 30.76
N PRO A 512 3.09 -12.65 31.99
CA PRO A 512 3.91 -13.62 32.70
C PRO A 512 3.85 -14.96 31.97
N PHE A 513 4.98 -15.60 31.75
CA PHE A 513 5.00 -17.00 31.30
C PHE A 513 4.53 -17.87 32.45
N SER A 514 3.44 -18.63 32.25
CA SER A 514 3.06 -19.68 33.19
C SER A 514 4.01 -20.87 32.95
N PHE A 515 5.01 -21.01 33.82
CA PHE A 515 5.73 -22.28 33.92
C PHE A 515 4.75 -23.33 34.47
N GLN A 516 4.16 -24.12 33.60
CA GLN A 516 3.48 -25.38 34.00
C GLN A 516 4.48 -26.52 33.99
#